data_3c9703288f482cc472f6c2971fdffc63
#
_entry.id   3c9703288f482cc472f6c2971fdffc63
#
_cell.length_a   1.000
_cell.length_b   1.000
_cell.length_c   1.000
_cell.angle_alpha   90.00
_cell.angle_beta   90.00
_cell.angle_gamma   90.00
#
_symmetry.space_group_name_H-M   'P 1'
#
loop_
_entity.id
_entity.type
_entity.pdbx_description
1 polymer ?
#
loop_
_entity_poly.entity_id
_entity_poly.type
_entity_poly.pdbx_seq_one_letter_code
_entity_poly.pdbx_strand_id
1 'polypeptide(L)'
;MKNNYSLWVKPMVVLAVCLFVSGWCMAQAGSTAPASPAGQGSEVAASKPHDASFVIGNDDILTINVWKEPDVSQRAIPVRSDGKISLPLIGEVQATGRTPLALEQDITARLKSYIADADVTVMVQQINSQKYNMLGQVTKPGSYPLTNSVTVLDAIAIAGGFRDFAKQKSIYILRQNPDGSQSRLPFNYKTVVKGRDSAQNIKLQPRDTIVVP
;
A
#
# COMPACT_ATOMS: atom_id res chain seq x y z
N MET A 1 23.85 26.05 -46.15
CA MET A 1 24.47 24.86 -46.79
C MET A 1 23.67 23.69 -46.30
N LYS A 2 22.75 23.22 -47.09
CA LYS A 2 22.66 21.99 -47.90
C LYS A 2 22.52 20.76 -46.99
N ASN A 3 21.27 20.26 -46.91
CA ASN A 3 20.74 19.03 -47.58
C ASN A 3 21.16 17.75 -46.85
N ASN A 4 20.40 16.71 -46.65
CA ASN A 4 19.48 16.06 -47.57
C ASN A 4 18.56 15.07 -46.85
N TYR A 5 17.42 14.97 -47.39
CA TYR A 5 16.35 13.99 -47.28
C TYR A 5 16.76 12.56 -47.63
N SER A 6 16.10 11.55 -47.12
CA SER A 6 15.56 10.55 -48.03
C SER A 6 14.42 9.74 -47.38
N LEU A 7 13.27 9.99 -47.92
CA LEU A 7 12.13 9.10 -48.04
C LEU A 7 12.53 7.73 -48.58
N TRP A 8 12.00 6.67 -48.01
CA TRP A 8 11.71 5.46 -48.77
C TRP A 8 10.33 4.92 -48.37
N VAL A 9 9.41 5.24 -49.29
CA VAL A 9 8.12 4.57 -49.46
C VAL A 9 8.35 3.47 -50.47
N LYS A 10 7.78 2.30 -50.27
CA LYS A 10 7.22 1.48 -51.37
C LYS A 10 6.54 0.20 -50.85
N PRO A 11 5.74 -0.45 -51.71
CA PRO A 11 4.34 -0.67 -51.44
C PRO A 11 3.91 -2.15 -51.57
N MET A 12 2.65 -2.38 -51.19
CA MET A 12 1.65 -3.18 -51.85
C MET A 12 2.07 -4.51 -52.54
N VAL A 13 1.53 -5.63 -52.09
CA VAL A 13 1.03 -6.68 -52.97
C VAL A 13 -0.26 -7.26 -52.41
N VAL A 14 -1.27 -7.07 -53.20
CA VAL A 14 -2.59 -7.70 -53.22
C VAL A 14 -2.48 -9.06 -53.93
N LEU A 15 -3.20 -10.07 -53.45
CA LEU A 15 -3.86 -11.12 -54.23
C LEU A 15 -4.57 -12.02 -53.22
N ALA A 16 -5.80 -12.01 -53.06
CA ALA A 16 -6.95 -12.60 -53.73
C ALA A 16 -6.70 -14.06 -54.19
N VAL A 17 -7.54 -14.95 -53.80
CA VAL A 17 -8.23 -15.95 -54.61
C VAL A 17 -8.89 -17.02 -53.72
N CYS A 18 -10.22 -17.04 -53.76
CA CYS A 18 -11.22 -18.08 -54.08
C CYS A 18 -11.39 -19.33 -53.17
N LEU A 19 -12.58 -19.37 -52.60
CA LEU A 19 -13.69 -20.32 -52.92
C LEU A 19 -13.38 -21.85 -52.90
N PHE A 20 -14.11 -22.54 -52.05
CA PHE A 20 -14.88 -23.77 -52.30
C PHE A 20 -15.55 -24.18 -50.99
N VAL A 21 -16.81 -24.01 -50.81
CA VAL A 21 -18.03 -24.80 -51.11
C VAL A 21 -17.94 -26.28 -50.68
N SER A 22 -18.91 -26.61 -49.91
CA SER A 22 -19.63 -27.86 -49.63
C SER A 22 -19.57 -28.21 -48.14
N GLY A 23 -20.59 -28.08 -47.34
CA GLY A 23 -21.85 -28.73 -47.47
C GLY A 23 -21.82 -30.14 -46.86
N TRP A 24 -22.13 -30.25 -45.54
CA TRP A 24 -22.76 -31.48 -45.07
C TRP A 24 -23.62 -31.15 -43.84
N CYS A 25 -24.90 -31.32 -44.10
CA CYS A 25 -25.98 -31.38 -43.15
C CYS A 25 -25.91 -32.74 -42.46
N MET A 26 -25.82 -32.79 -41.16
CA MET A 26 -26.30 -33.93 -40.37
C MET A 26 -27.02 -33.44 -39.15
N ALA A 27 -28.28 -33.65 -39.18
CA ALA A 27 -29.18 -33.56 -38.04
C ALA A 27 -28.78 -34.56 -36.96
N GLN A 28 -28.66 -34.15 -35.73
CA GLN A 28 -28.78 -35.05 -34.60
C GLN A 28 -29.58 -34.44 -33.47
N ALA A 29 -30.53 -35.26 -33.10
CA ALA A 29 -31.63 -35.05 -32.20
C ALA A 29 -31.24 -34.69 -30.77
N GLY A 30 -32.10 -33.94 -30.18
CA GLY A 30 -32.48 -33.77 -28.79
C GLY A 30 -31.68 -34.46 -27.70
N SER A 31 -31.15 -33.62 -26.84
CA SER A 31 -30.97 -33.97 -25.44
C SER A 31 -31.39 -32.76 -24.61
N THR A 32 -32.58 -32.84 -24.08
CA THR A 32 -33.08 -31.96 -23.03
C THR A 32 -32.25 -32.17 -21.78
N ALA A 33 -31.33 -31.25 -21.51
CA ALA A 33 -30.70 -31.11 -20.20
C ALA A 33 -31.63 -30.26 -19.31
N PRO A 34 -31.87 -30.64 -18.06
CA PRO A 34 -32.71 -29.87 -17.16
C PRO A 34 -32.07 -28.54 -16.82
N ALA A 35 -32.85 -27.48 -16.88
CA ALA A 35 -32.49 -26.17 -16.44
C ALA A 35 -32.03 -26.19 -14.97
N SER A 36 -30.77 -25.91 -14.73
CA SER A 36 -30.25 -25.62 -13.41
C SER A 36 -30.89 -24.31 -12.92
N PRO A 37 -31.39 -24.27 -11.69
CA PRO A 37 -31.95 -23.03 -11.17
C PRO A 37 -30.84 -21.96 -11.13
N ALA A 38 -31.18 -20.79 -11.64
CA ALA A 38 -30.37 -19.59 -11.58
C ALA A 38 -29.85 -19.42 -10.16
N GLY A 39 -28.54 -19.64 -10.01
CA GLY A 39 -27.83 -19.29 -8.81
C GLY A 39 -27.99 -17.79 -8.58
N GLN A 40 -28.59 -17.46 -7.46
CA GLN A 40 -28.61 -16.12 -6.90
C GLN A 40 -27.16 -15.64 -6.91
N GLY A 41 -26.87 -14.69 -7.78
CA GLY A 41 -25.63 -13.91 -7.70
C GLY A 41 -25.61 -13.27 -6.33
N SER A 42 -24.87 -13.86 -5.41
CA SER A 42 -24.38 -13.15 -4.25
C SER A 42 -23.60 -11.97 -4.82
N GLU A 43 -24.23 -10.83 -4.80
CA GLU A 43 -23.56 -9.54 -4.96
C GLU A 43 -22.51 -9.50 -3.87
N VAL A 44 -21.31 -9.95 -4.24
CA VAL A 44 -20.12 -9.78 -3.42
C VAL A 44 -19.94 -8.27 -3.38
N ALA A 45 -20.46 -7.66 -2.34
CA ALA A 45 -20.14 -6.29 -2.00
C ALA A 45 -18.62 -6.21 -2.07
N ALA A 46 -18.12 -5.51 -3.07
CA ALA A 46 -16.69 -5.32 -3.27
C ALA A 46 -16.16 -4.69 -1.98
N SER A 47 -15.57 -5.51 -1.12
CA SER A 47 -14.96 -5.06 0.12
C SER A 47 -13.85 -4.10 -0.30
N LYS A 48 -14.02 -2.83 0.06
CA LYS A 48 -13.00 -1.81 -0.14
C LYS A 48 -11.69 -2.34 0.43
N PRO A 49 -10.56 -2.28 -0.30
CA PRO A 49 -9.30 -2.82 0.18
C PRO A 49 -8.77 -1.92 1.30
N HIS A 50 -9.09 -2.26 2.53
CA HIS A 50 -8.51 -1.66 3.72
C HIS A 50 -7.50 -2.63 4.31
N ASP A 51 -6.30 -2.15 4.59
CA ASP A 51 -5.39 -2.89 5.46
C ASP A 51 -5.94 -2.81 6.90
N ALA A 52 -6.62 -3.88 7.30
CA ALA A 52 -7.31 -3.95 8.60
C ALA A 52 -6.33 -3.86 9.78
N SER A 53 -5.04 -4.02 9.55
CA SER A 53 -3.99 -3.96 10.57
C SER A 53 -3.37 -2.56 10.72
N PHE A 54 -3.57 -1.67 9.75
CA PHE A 54 -3.01 -0.33 9.79
C PHE A 54 -3.77 0.57 10.76
N VAL A 55 -3.05 1.22 11.64
CA VAL A 55 -3.57 2.23 12.58
C VAL A 55 -3.04 3.60 12.19
N ILE A 56 -3.94 4.53 11.95
CA ILE A 56 -3.64 5.90 11.57
C ILE A 56 -2.88 6.59 12.70
N GLY A 57 -1.82 7.28 12.37
CA GLY A 57 -1.02 8.08 13.30
C GLY A 57 -0.98 9.55 12.93
N ASN A 58 -0.30 10.35 13.76
CA ASN A 58 -0.09 11.77 13.49
C ASN A 58 0.79 11.94 12.24
N ASP A 59 0.60 13.03 11.52
CA ASP A 59 1.30 13.39 10.28
C ASP A 59 0.98 12.49 9.07
N ASP A 60 0.14 11.46 9.22
CA ASP A 60 -0.35 10.70 8.07
C ASP A 60 -1.21 11.59 7.17
N ILE A 61 -1.14 11.34 5.86
CA ILE A 61 -1.96 12.06 4.89
C ILE A 61 -3.07 11.15 4.41
N LEU A 62 -4.30 11.60 4.63
CA LEU A 62 -5.51 10.87 4.26
C LEU A 62 -6.21 11.53 3.08
N THR A 63 -6.90 10.73 2.30
CA THR A 63 -7.88 11.18 1.31
C THR A 63 -9.25 10.65 1.72
N ILE A 64 -10.20 11.55 1.86
CA ILE A 64 -11.57 11.22 2.20
C ILE A 64 -12.46 11.58 1.02
N ASN A 65 -13.11 10.59 0.48
CA ASN A 65 -14.02 10.73 -0.65
C ASN A 65 -15.44 10.39 -0.19
N VAL A 66 -16.37 11.31 -0.43
CA VAL A 66 -17.79 11.12 -0.19
C VAL A 66 -18.47 11.01 -1.55
N TRP A 67 -19.13 9.89 -1.79
CA TRP A 67 -19.76 9.60 -3.09
C TRP A 67 -20.81 10.63 -3.44
N LYS A 68 -20.73 11.18 -4.66
CA LYS A 68 -21.59 12.26 -5.20
C LYS A 68 -21.49 13.62 -4.50
N GLU A 69 -20.60 13.78 -3.51
CA GLU A 69 -20.46 15.02 -2.74
C GLU A 69 -19.02 15.55 -2.86
N PRO A 70 -18.64 16.17 -3.98
CA PRO A 70 -17.28 16.67 -4.19
C PRO A 70 -16.91 17.80 -3.22
N ASP A 71 -17.88 18.59 -2.76
CA ASP A 71 -17.66 19.71 -1.85
C ASP A 71 -17.28 19.27 -0.43
N VAL A 72 -17.68 18.06 -0.03
CA VAL A 72 -17.33 17.46 1.26
C VAL A 72 -16.09 16.57 1.14
N SER A 73 -15.80 16.09 -0.07
CA SER A 73 -14.64 15.25 -0.35
C SER A 73 -13.35 16.05 -0.23
N GLN A 74 -12.36 15.50 0.47
CA GLN A 74 -11.09 16.17 0.68
C GLN A 74 -9.91 15.27 0.31
N ARG A 75 -8.95 15.85 -0.39
CA ARG A 75 -7.70 15.19 -0.78
C ARG A 75 -6.55 15.74 0.05
N ALA A 76 -5.63 14.84 0.43
CA ALA A 76 -4.40 15.19 1.13
C ALA A 76 -4.62 15.93 2.47
N ILE A 77 -5.50 15.38 3.32
CA ILE A 77 -5.72 15.92 4.67
C ILE A 77 -4.63 15.38 5.60
N PRO A 78 -3.78 16.22 6.18
CA PRO A 78 -2.85 15.78 7.20
C PRO A 78 -3.57 15.53 8.52
N VAL A 79 -3.23 14.43 9.19
CA VAL A 79 -3.62 14.20 10.58
C VAL A 79 -2.78 15.12 11.45
N ARG A 80 -3.44 15.98 12.21
CA ARG A 80 -2.81 16.98 13.07
C ARG A 80 -2.07 16.32 14.24
N SER A 81 -1.23 17.09 14.91
CA SER A 81 -0.48 16.63 16.10
C SER A 81 -1.38 16.25 17.28
N ASP A 82 -2.61 16.82 17.36
CA ASP A 82 -3.64 16.42 18.31
C ASP A 82 -4.41 15.15 17.91
N GLY A 83 -4.04 14.53 16.78
CA GLY A 83 -4.63 13.30 16.27
C GLY A 83 -5.95 13.47 15.54
N LYS A 84 -6.35 14.69 15.25
CA LYS A 84 -7.62 14.99 14.60
C LYS A 84 -7.43 15.40 13.14
N ILE A 85 -8.50 15.26 12.38
CA ILE A 85 -8.68 15.82 11.04
C ILE A 85 -9.87 16.77 11.06
N SER A 86 -9.89 17.74 10.16
CA SER A 86 -11.00 18.68 10.00
C SER A 86 -11.71 18.43 8.69
N LEU A 87 -13.02 18.26 8.74
CA LEU A 87 -13.87 18.00 7.58
C LEU A 87 -15.00 19.01 7.48
N PRO A 88 -15.44 19.39 6.28
CA PRO A 88 -16.63 20.17 6.10
C PRO A 88 -17.85 19.51 6.76
N LEU A 89 -18.83 20.29 7.17
CA LEU A 89 -20.09 19.92 7.82
C LEU A 89 -19.95 19.31 9.22
N ILE A 90 -19.02 18.39 9.45
CA ILE A 90 -18.91 17.63 10.71
C ILE A 90 -17.77 18.11 11.62
N GLY A 91 -16.95 19.05 11.15
CA GLY A 91 -15.88 19.66 11.95
C GLY A 91 -14.73 18.71 12.25
N GLU A 92 -14.30 18.66 13.51
CA GLU A 92 -13.15 17.84 13.94
C GLU A 92 -13.54 16.40 14.24
N VAL A 93 -12.74 15.48 13.69
CA VAL A 93 -12.92 14.02 13.88
C VAL A 93 -11.59 13.41 14.34
N GLN A 94 -11.63 12.56 15.37
CA GLN A 94 -10.45 11.83 15.83
C GLN A 94 -10.04 10.78 14.79
N ALA A 95 -8.81 10.86 14.29
CA ALA A 95 -8.26 9.93 13.30
C ALA A 95 -7.18 9.01 13.90
N THR A 96 -6.26 9.56 14.69
CA THR A 96 -5.18 8.79 15.32
C THR A 96 -5.72 7.70 16.24
N GLY A 97 -5.11 6.51 16.16
CA GLY A 97 -5.50 5.34 16.94
C GLY A 97 -6.64 4.54 16.33
N ARG A 98 -7.17 4.96 15.19
CA ARG A 98 -8.24 4.25 14.47
C ARG A 98 -7.70 3.61 13.19
N THR A 99 -8.36 2.56 12.75
CA THR A 99 -8.14 2.03 11.40
C THR A 99 -8.89 2.88 10.37
N PRO A 100 -8.48 2.89 9.09
CA PRO A 100 -9.21 3.60 8.04
C PRO A 100 -10.70 3.23 8.00
N LEU A 101 -11.02 1.95 8.18
CA LEU A 101 -12.40 1.46 8.21
C LEU A 101 -13.19 2.02 9.41
N ALA A 102 -12.59 2.05 10.60
CA ALA A 102 -13.23 2.61 11.78
C ALA A 102 -13.46 4.13 11.64
N LEU A 103 -12.52 4.85 11.01
CA LEU A 103 -12.67 6.27 10.71
C LEU A 103 -13.78 6.51 9.68
N GLU A 104 -13.86 5.69 8.63
CA GLU A 104 -14.91 5.73 7.61
C GLU A 104 -16.30 5.58 8.23
N GLN A 105 -16.47 4.62 9.14
CA GLN A 105 -17.73 4.39 9.83
C GLN A 105 -18.14 5.58 10.72
N ASP A 106 -17.18 6.18 11.44
CA ASP A 106 -17.45 7.37 12.29
C ASP A 106 -17.84 8.58 11.44
N ILE A 107 -17.14 8.83 10.34
CA ILE A 107 -17.44 9.92 9.42
C ILE A 107 -18.82 9.71 8.79
N THR A 108 -19.12 8.50 8.32
CA THR A 108 -20.43 8.16 7.75
C THR A 108 -21.55 8.37 8.74
N ALA A 109 -21.37 7.95 10.00
CA ALA A 109 -22.37 8.13 11.05
C ALA A 109 -22.67 9.62 11.32
N ARG A 110 -21.63 10.47 11.31
CA ARG A 110 -21.77 11.93 11.53
C ARG A 110 -22.39 12.63 10.32
N LEU A 111 -22.03 12.22 9.11
CA LEU A 111 -22.57 12.82 7.88
C LEU A 111 -24.04 12.49 7.65
N LYS A 112 -24.59 11.42 8.21
CA LYS A 112 -26.01 11.07 8.10
C LYS A 112 -26.98 12.18 8.54
N SER A 113 -26.54 13.09 9.40
CA SER A 113 -27.34 14.25 9.81
C SER A 113 -27.48 15.31 8.71
N TYR A 114 -26.62 15.27 7.70
CA TYR A 114 -26.56 16.26 6.62
C TYR A 114 -26.84 15.63 5.26
N ILE A 115 -26.46 14.37 5.06
CA ILE A 115 -26.54 13.64 3.80
C ILE A 115 -27.17 12.28 4.07
N ALA A 116 -28.34 12.02 3.50
CA ALA A 116 -29.13 10.82 3.80
C ALA A 116 -28.40 9.50 3.47
N ASP A 117 -27.73 9.46 2.32
CA ASP A 117 -27.04 8.26 1.79
C ASP A 117 -25.55 8.54 1.62
N ALA A 118 -24.88 8.97 2.69
CA ALA A 118 -23.44 9.22 2.66
C ALA A 118 -22.66 7.89 2.53
N ASP A 119 -22.00 7.70 1.40
CA ASP A 119 -21.00 6.63 1.21
C ASP A 119 -19.60 7.24 1.24
N VAL A 120 -18.87 6.95 2.30
CA VAL A 120 -17.56 7.52 2.59
C VAL A 120 -16.48 6.48 2.32
N THR A 121 -15.40 6.90 1.71
CA THR A 121 -14.19 6.09 1.54
C THR A 121 -13.00 6.84 2.11
N VAL A 122 -12.28 6.21 3.03
CA VAL A 122 -11.04 6.74 3.61
C VAL A 122 -9.85 5.97 3.05
N MET A 123 -8.93 6.69 2.40
CA MET A 123 -7.69 6.13 1.85
C MET A 123 -6.49 6.80 2.50
N VAL A 124 -5.49 6.00 2.87
CA VAL A 124 -4.20 6.51 3.33
C VAL A 124 -3.35 6.83 2.10
N GLN A 125 -3.12 8.11 1.87
CA GLN A 125 -2.31 8.57 0.74
C GLN A 125 -0.81 8.48 1.05
N GLN A 126 -0.43 8.84 2.28
CA GLN A 126 0.97 8.79 2.71
C GLN A 126 1.06 8.41 4.19
N ILE A 127 1.89 7.42 4.48
CA ILE A 127 2.19 6.97 5.84
C ILE A 127 3.44 7.72 6.33
N ASN A 128 3.24 8.67 7.24
CA ASN A 128 4.31 9.42 7.86
C ASN A 128 4.53 9.06 9.33
N SER A 129 3.51 8.53 9.98
CA SER A 129 3.53 8.11 11.38
C SER A 129 4.36 6.87 11.64
N GLN A 130 4.42 5.95 10.66
CA GLN A 130 5.11 4.68 10.77
C GLN A 130 6.39 4.72 9.93
N LYS A 131 7.49 5.11 10.55
CA LYS A 131 8.83 5.16 9.94
C LYS A 131 9.86 4.57 10.89
N TYR A 132 10.92 4.02 10.31
CA TYR A 132 12.15 3.67 11.04
C TYR A 132 13.33 4.41 10.40
N ASN A 133 14.40 4.59 11.16
CA ASN A 133 15.59 5.28 10.70
C ASN A 133 16.76 4.31 10.54
N MET A 134 17.56 4.55 9.51
CA MET A 134 18.79 3.82 9.25
C MET A 134 19.97 4.78 9.27
N LEU A 135 20.92 4.58 10.15
CA LEU A 135 22.08 5.44 10.33
C LEU A 135 23.39 4.65 10.25
N GLY A 136 24.46 5.34 9.85
CA GLY A 136 25.82 4.81 9.84
C GLY A 136 26.26 4.22 8.51
N GLN A 137 27.04 3.12 8.53
CA GLN A 137 27.69 2.54 7.37
C GLN A 137 26.78 1.64 6.54
N VAL A 138 25.70 2.22 6.03
CA VAL A 138 24.78 1.60 5.04
C VAL A 138 24.83 2.39 3.73
N THR A 139 24.48 1.76 2.64
CA THR A 139 24.57 2.39 1.30
C THR A 139 23.68 3.63 1.21
N LYS A 140 22.46 3.57 1.77
CA LYS A 140 21.51 4.68 1.78
C LYS A 140 21.02 4.91 3.22
N PRO A 141 21.68 5.73 4.02
CA PRO A 141 21.15 6.13 5.32
C PRO A 141 19.96 7.06 5.12
N GLY A 142 18.97 7.00 6.02
CA GLY A 142 17.77 7.81 5.93
C GLY A 142 16.61 7.27 6.73
N SER A 143 15.43 7.88 6.55
CA SER A 143 14.17 7.45 7.14
C SER A 143 13.35 6.69 6.11
N TYR A 144 12.81 5.53 6.51
CA TYR A 144 12.07 4.62 5.65
C TYR A 144 10.68 4.36 6.20
N PRO A 145 9.66 4.24 5.34
CA PRO A 145 8.33 3.86 5.79
C PRO A 145 8.34 2.42 6.33
N LEU A 146 7.69 2.21 7.46
CA LEU A 146 7.47 0.90 8.03
C LEU A 146 6.16 0.34 7.46
N THR A 147 6.24 -0.31 6.31
CA THR A 147 5.12 -1.00 5.68
C THR A 147 5.18 -2.47 6.04
N ASN A 148 4.10 -3.01 6.59
CA ASN A 148 4.04 -4.41 7.02
C ASN A 148 5.11 -4.81 8.06
N SER A 149 5.34 -6.10 8.20
CA SER A 149 6.30 -6.65 9.18
C SER A 149 7.74 -6.60 8.65
N VAL A 150 8.38 -5.42 8.65
CA VAL A 150 9.79 -5.27 8.28
C VAL A 150 10.69 -5.75 9.41
N THR A 151 11.62 -6.65 9.13
CA THR A 151 12.66 -7.09 10.07
C THR A 151 13.95 -6.27 9.92
N VAL A 152 14.89 -6.47 10.83
CA VAL A 152 16.20 -5.79 10.74
C VAL A 152 16.95 -6.17 9.47
N LEU A 153 16.88 -7.43 9.03
CA LEU A 153 17.50 -7.87 7.77
C LEU A 153 16.86 -7.19 6.55
N ASP A 154 15.53 -7.11 6.54
CA ASP A 154 14.80 -6.44 5.45
C ASP A 154 15.17 -4.97 5.37
N ALA A 155 15.27 -4.30 6.52
CA ALA A 155 15.64 -2.90 6.60
C ALA A 155 17.04 -2.65 6.03
N ILE A 156 18.01 -3.50 6.34
CA ILE A 156 19.36 -3.43 5.78
C ILE A 156 19.35 -3.65 4.25
N ALA A 157 18.54 -4.59 3.77
CA ALA A 157 18.37 -4.84 2.34
C ALA A 157 17.74 -3.64 1.62
N ILE A 158 16.70 -3.05 2.19
CA ILE A 158 16.04 -1.83 1.67
C ILE A 158 17.01 -0.66 1.60
N ALA A 159 17.90 -0.52 2.61
CA ALA A 159 18.94 0.50 2.64
C ALA A 159 20.10 0.23 1.65
N GLY A 160 20.02 -0.84 0.84
CA GLY A 160 21.03 -1.20 -0.16
C GLY A 160 22.25 -1.93 0.40
N GLY A 161 22.14 -2.49 1.61
CA GLY A 161 23.22 -3.22 2.26
C GLY A 161 24.25 -2.34 2.95
N PHE A 162 25.37 -2.95 3.31
CA PHE A 162 26.45 -2.31 4.03
C PHE A 162 27.43 -1.60 3.09
N ARG A 163 28.02 -0.52 3.59
CA ARG A 163 29.20 0.09 2.96
C ARG A 163 30.48 -0.59 3.43
N ASP A 164 31.57 -0.22 2.77
CA ASP A 164 32.91 -0.63 3.17
C ASP A 164 33.17 -0.23 4.64
N PHE A 165 33.87 -1.11 5.36
CA PHE A 165 34.23 -0.93 6.76
C PHE A 165 33.08 -0.99 7.79
N ALA A 166 31.85 -1.34 7.40
CA ALA A 166 30.73 -1.51 8.31
C ALA A 166 31.01 -2.61 9.36
N LYS A 167 30.83 -2.28 10.63
CA LYS A 167 31.02 -3.21 11.74
C LYS A 167 29.80 -4.13 11.92
N GLN A 168 29.61 -5.07 11.01
CA GLN A 168 28.47 -5.97 10.90
C GLN A 168 28.16 -6.80 12.17
N LYS A 169 29.13 -6.90 13.13
CA LYS A 169 28.95 -7.63 14.39
C LYS A 169 28.40 -6.74 15.52
N SER A 170 28.44 -5.42 15.35
CA SER A 170 28.17 -4.46 16.42
C SER A 170 27.01 -3.51 16.07
N ILE A 171 26.11 -3.97 15.24
CA ILE A 171 24.89 -3.25 14.88
C ILE A 171 23.99 -3.23 16.11
N TYR A 172 23.21 -2.19 16.28
CA TYR A 172 22.21 -2.10 17.33
C TYR A 172 21.00 -1.30 16.89
N ILE A 173 19.87 -1.62 17.49
CA ILE A 173 18.61 -0.92 17.32
C ILE A 173 18.34 -0.11 18.58
N LEU A 174 18.07 1.17 18.41
CA LEU A 174 17.57 2.06 19.46
C LEU A 174 16.04 2.08 19.34
N ARG A 175 15.39 1.58 20.36
CA ARG A 175 13.92 1.56 20.47
C ARG A 175 13.49 2.49 21.58
N GLN A 176 12.56 3.37 21.29
CA GLN A 176 11.94 4.20 22.30
C GLN A 176 10.76 3.46 22.93
N ASN A 177 10.82 3.23 24.24
CA ASN A 177 9.75 2.57 24.98
C ASN A 177 8.60 3.57 25.29
N PRO A 178 7.39 3.09 25.60
CA PRO A 178 6.26 3.94 25.96
C PRO A 178 6.50 4.81 27.20
N ASP A 179 7.40 4.39 28.09
CA ASP A 179 7.81 5.10 29.29
C ASP A 179 8.81 6.25 29.04
N GLY A 180 9.19 6.48 27.75
CA GLY A 180 10.18 7.46 27.36
C GLY A 180 11.63 6.99 27.47
N SER A 181 11.90 5.81 28.01
CA SER A 181 13.25 5.23 28.05
C SER A 181 13.69 4.72 26.67
N GLN A 182 14.99 4.63 26.45
CA GLN A 182 15.56 4.03 25.24
C GLN A 182 16.16 2.66 25.54
N SER A 183 15.74 1.66 24.78
CA SER A 183 16.33 0.31 24.80
C SER A 183 17.33 0.18 23.65
N ARG A 184 18.51 -0.37 23.96
CA ARG A 184 19.49 -0.73 22.96
C ARG A 184 19.47 -2.23 22.73
N LEU A 185 19.01 -2.68 21.57
CA LEU A 185 18.90 -4.07 21.18
C LEU A 185 20.11 -4.42 20.29
N PRO A 186 20.98 -5.34 20.69
CA PRO A 186 22.14 -5.73 19.88
C PRO A 186 21.70 -6.58 18.69
N PHE A 187 22.40 -6.40 17.56
CA PHE A 187 22.19 -7.19 16.36
C PHE A 187 23.52 -7.56 15.71
N ASN A 188 23.76 -8.84 15.53
CA ASN A 188 24.95 -9.34 14.86
C ASN A 188 24.57 -10.00 13.53
N TYR A 189 24.77 -9.25 12.44
CA TYR A 189 24.46 -9.70 11.09
C TYR A 189 25.10 -11.07 10.75
N LYS A 190 26.36 -11.28 11.13
CA LYS A 190 27.10 -12.52 10.77
C LYS A 190 26.57 -13.76 11.47
N THR A 191 26.03 -13.63 12.69
CA THR A 191 25.43 -14.76 13.40
C THR A 191 24.03 -15.04 12.94
N VAL A 192 23.24 -14.01 12.68
CA VAL A 192 21.86 -14.11 12.21
C VAL A 192 21.79 -14.78 10.83
N VAL A 193 22.62 -14.32 9.88
CA VAL A 193 22.66 -14.91 8.50
C VAL A 193 23.13 -16.37 8.52
N LYS A 194 23.98 -16.77 9.49
CA LYS A 194 24.38 -18.17 9.68
C LYS A 194 23.33 -19.03 10.39
N GLY A 195 22.18 -18.46 10.74
CA GLY A 195 21.09 -19.15 11.44
C GLY A 195 21.38 -19.48 12.90
N ARG A 196 22.48 -18.96 13.49
CA ARG A 196 22.87 -19.28 14.86
C ARG A 196 22.11 -18.47 15.92
N ASP A 197 21.57 -17.32 15.56
CA ASP A 197 20.91 -16.37 16.48
C ASP A 197 19.79 -15.62 15.76
N SER A 198 18.88 -16.36 15.18
CA SER A 198 17.75 -15.82 14.42
C SER A 198 16.81 -14.96 15.28
N ALA A 199 16.81 -15.14 16.60
CA ALA A 199 16.01 -14.36 17.54
C ALA A 199 16.39 -12.86 17.54
N GLN A 200 17.61 -12.50 17.14
CA GLN A 200 18.01 -11.11 16.98
C GLN A 200 17.37 -10.43 15.76
N ASN A 201 16.85 -11.19 14.78
CA ASN A 201 16.15 -10.62 13.64
C ASN A 201 14.72 -10.23 14.03
N ILE A 202 14.60 -9.24 14.88
CA ILE A 202 13.34 -8.74 15.40
C ILE A 202 12.56 -7.96 14.33
N LYS A 203 11.24 -7.89 14.50
CA LYS A 203 10.38 -6.97 13.78
C LYS A 203 10.61 -5.54 14.26
N LEU A 204 10.74 -4.62 13.34
CA LEU A 204 10.89 -3.20 13.66
C LEU A 204 9.56 -2.63 14.13
N GLN A 205 9.67 -1.62 14.98
CA GLN A 205 8.55 -0.81 15.45
C GLN A 205 8.69 0.63 14.91
N PRO A 206 7.60 1.38 14.84
CA PRO A 206 7.66 2.79 14.49
C PRO A 206 8.65 3.53 15.39
N ARG A 207 9.46 4.42 14.79
CA ARG A 207 10.54 5.20 15.42
C ARG A 207 11.77 4.41 15.85
N ASP A 208 11.87 3.12 15.52
CA ASP A 208 13.14 2.40 15.71
C ASP A 208 14.25 3.06 14.89
N THR A 209 15.44 3.11 15.46
CA THR A 209 16.64 3.59 14.76
C THR A 209 17.69 2.51 14.74
N ILE A 210 18.03 2.03 13.55
CA ILE A 210 19.09 1.04 13.35
C ILE A 210 20.39 1.80 13.11
N VAL A 211 21.40 1.48 13.90
CA VAL A 211 22.74 2.10 13.79
C VAL A 211 23.74 1.04 13.38
N VAL A 212 24.40 1.28 12.26
CA VAL A 212 25.49 0.44 11.71
C VAL A 212 26.80 1.20 11.88
N PRO A 213 27.64 0.84 12.87
CA PRO A 213 28.90 1.51 13.10
C PRO A 213 29.95 1.25 12.02
#